data_b604f0a700c6eba6524a11bc17fc13da
#
_entry.id   b604f0a700c6eba6524a11bc17fc13da
#
_cell.length_a   1.000
_cell.length_b   1.000
_cell.length_c   1.000
_cell.angle_alpha   90.00
_cell.angle_beta   90.00
_cell.angle_gamma   90.00
#
_symmetry.space_group_name_H-M   'P 1'
#
loop_
_entity.id
_entity.type
_entity.pdbx_description
1 polymer ?
#
loop_
_entity_poly.entity_id
_entity_poly.type
_entity_poly.pdbx_seq_one_letter_code
_entity_poly.pdbx_strand_id
1 'polypeptide(L)'
;MYKIIFSEGKYCINKGTIAFRQNESDPDYREFIKDVAEQGFDIVEGPTIHIPQYDELRRAEYPPIEDQLDKIYHSGVNAWKSQIRAIKEKYPKHMTEGSRIGEIPDWVREAVEEYLNNQ
;
A
#
# COMPACT_ATOMS: atom_id res chain seq x y z
N MET A 1 3.59 -16.66 -12.41
CA MET A 1 3.01 -15.31 -12.13
C MET A 1 4.02 -14.42 -11.44
N TYR A 2 3.99 -13.15 -11.75
CA TYR A 2 4.90 -12.16 -11.18
C TYR A 2 4.14 -11.26 -10.21
N LYS A 3 4.76 -10.91 -9.09
CA LYS A 3 4.20 -9.97 -8.12
C LYS A 3 5.10 -8.75 -8.03
N ILE A 4 4.52 -7.56 -8.23
CA ILE A 4 5.23 -6.30 -8.03
C ILE A 4 5.13 -5.91 -6.57
N ILE A 5 6.26 -5.53 -5.97
CA ILE A 5 6.32 -5.05 -4.60
C ILE A 5 6.94 -3.66 -4.60
N PHE A 6 6.29 -2.71 -3.94
CA PHE A 6 6.80 -1.36 -3.77
C PHE A 6 7.19 -1.18 -2.31
N SER A 7 8.45 -0.85 -2.05
CA SER A 7 8.97 -0.65 -0.70
C SER A 7 10.08 0.38 -0.74
N GLU A 8 10.05 1.31 0.20
CA GLU A 8 11.08 2.34 0.37
C GLU A 8 11.36 3.15 -0.90
N GLY A 9 10.32 3.43 -1.68
CA GLY A 9 10.44 4.18 -2.92
C GLY A 9 10.98 3.39 -4.10
N LYS A 10 11.12 2.07 -3.96
CA LYS A 10 11.69 1.21 -4.99
C LYS A 10 10.76 0.05 -5.31
N TYR A 11 10.83 -0.41 -6.56
CA TYR A 11 10.07 -1.57 -7.02
C TYR A 11 10.94 -2.82 -7.03
N CYS A 12 10.31 -3.94 -6.65
CA CYS A 12 10.90 -5.27 -6.72
C CYS A 12 9.90 -6.20 -7.40
N ILE A 13 10.37 -7.15 -8.17
CA ILE A 13 9.50 -8.12 -8.86
C ILE A 13 9.81 -9.50 -8.27
N ASN A 14 8.78 -10.20 -7.81
CA ASN A 14 8.91 -11.55 -7.29
C ASN A 14 8.32 -12.57 -8.25
N LYS A 15 9.07 -13.64 -8.49
CA LYS A 15 8.61 -14.81 -9.23
C LYS A 15 8.90 -16.03 -8.37
N GLY A 16 7.89 -16.53 -7.65
CA GLY A 16 8.10 -17.63 -6.71
C GLY A 16 9.09 -17.25 -5.61
N THR A 17 10.21 -17.94 -5.56
CA THR A 17 11.27 -17.67 -4.58
C THR A 17 12.32 -16.70 -5.09
N ILE A 18 12.24 -16.28 -6.35
CA ILE A 18 13.20 -15.37 -6.97
C ILE A 18 12.68 -13.94 -6.87
N ALA A 19 13.56 -13.02 -6.47
CA ALA A 19 13.24 -11.61 -6.43
C ALA A 19 14.32 -10.83 -7.19
N PHE A 20 13.89 -9.86 -7.99
CA PHE A 20 14.82 -9.02 -8.75
C PHE A 20 14.27 -7.59 -8.86
N ARG A 21 15.13 -6.67 -9.22
CA ARG A 21 14.77 -5.26 -9.33
C ARG A 21 14.61 -4.84 -10.79
N GLN A 22 14.12 -3.62 -10.99
CA GLN A 22 13.97 -3.00 -12.29
C GLN A 22 15.36 -2.63 -12.84
N ASN A 23 16.05 -3.60 -13.41
CA ASN A 23 17.41 -3.46 -13.91
C ASN A 23 17.54 -4.14 -15.27
N GLU A 24 17.71 -3.36 -16.33
CA GLU A 24 17.79 -3.85 -17.69
C GLU A 24 18.97 -4.80 -17.92
N SER A 25 19.98 -4.76 -17.07
CA SER A 25 21.13 -5.66 -17.15
C SER A 25 20.86 -7.02 -16.50
N ASP A 26 19.80 -7.16 -15.72
CA ASP A 26 19.46 -8.41 -15.06
C ASP A 26 18.71 -9.34 -16.02
N PRO A 27 19.21 -10.56 -16.26
CA PRO A 27 18.52 -11.53 -17.12
C PRO A 27 17.10 -11.85 -16.66
N ASP A 28 16.87 -11.91 -15.35
CA ASP A 28 15.54 -12.18 -14.79
C ASP A 28 14.56 -11.06 -15.10
N TYR A 29 15.01 -9.82 -15.04
CA TYR A 29 14.17 -8.66 -15.42
C TYR A 29 13.85 -8.69 -16.90
N ARG A 30 14.82 -8.99 -17.75
CA ARG A 30 14.59 -9.08 -19.20
C ARG A 30 13.61 -10.20 -19.55
N GLU A 31 13.71 -11.34 -18.86
CA GLU A 31 12.76 -12.44 -19.04
C GLU A 31 11.36 -12.04 -18.60
N PHE A 32 11.24 -11.29 -17.49
CA PHE A 32 9.97 -10.77 -17.02
C PHE A 32 9.29 -9.91 -18.09
N ILE A 33 10.00 -8.95 -18.67
CA ILE A 33 9.46 -8.08 -19.72
C ILE A 33 9.04 -8.89 -20.94
N LYS A 34 9.87 -9.85 -21.35
CA LYS A 34 9.56 -10.74 -22.47
C LYS A 34 8.28 -11.55 -22.20
N ASP A 35 8.19 -12.14 -21.02
CA ASP A 35 7.03 -12.96 -20.65
C ASP A 35 5.74 -12.15 -20.65
N VAL A 36 5.77 -10.92 -20.11
CA VAL A 36 4.60 -10.04 -20.10
C VAL A 36 4.24 -9.63 -21.52
N ALA A 37 5.21 -9.35 -22.37
CA ALA A 37 4.97 -8.99 -23.77
C ALA A 37 4.31 -10.14 -24.53
N GLU A 38 4.70 -11.39 -24.26
CA GLU A 38 4.16 -12.57 -24.93
C GLU A 38 2.83 -13.04 -24.36
N GLN A 39 2.66 -12.97 -23.03
CA GLN A 39 1.51 -13.55 -22.34
C GLN A 39 0.47 -12.53 -21.87
N GLY A 40 0.81 -11.25 -21.89
CA GLY A 40 -0.08 -10.18 -21.45
C GLY A 40 0.08 -9.82 -19.97
N PHE A 41 -0.64 -8.80 -19.54
CA PHE A 41 -0.52 -8.26 -18.19
C PHE A 41 -1.20 -9.13 -17.13
N ASP A 42 -1.97 -10.14 -17.52
CA ASP A 42 -2.65 -11.04 -16.58
C ASP A 42 -1.69 -11.84 -15.71
N ILE A 43 -0.43 -11.99 -16.14
CA ILE A 43 0.59 -12.72 -15.37
C ILE A 43 1.29 -11.84 -14.33
N VAL A 44 0.92 -10.56 -14.24
CA VAL A 44 1.52 -9.60 -13.31
C VAL A 44 0.47 -9.14 -12.33
N GLU A 45 0.81 -9.23 -11.04
CA GLU A 45 -0.03 -8.69 -9.97
C GLU A 45 0.61 -7.40 -9.46
N GLY A 46 -0.18 -6.34 -9.36
CA GLY A 46 0.30 -5.05 -8.87
C GLY A 46 0.66 -5.03 -7.39
N PRO A 47 1.24 -3.93 -6.90
CA PRO A 47 1.62 -3.83 -5.49
C PRO A 47 0.43 -3.89 -4.56
N THR A 48 0.62 -4.50 -3.39
CA THR A 48 -0.38 -4.49 -2.34
C THR A 48 -0.42 -3.10 -1.70
N ILE A 49 -1.62 -2.51 -1.65
CA ILE A 49 -1.83 -1.20 -1.05
C ILE A 49 -2.37 -1.40 0.36
N HIS A 50 -1.69 -0.82 1.36
CA HIS A 50 -2.17 -0.83 2.74
C HIS A 50 -3.30 0.19 2.89
N ILE A 51 -4.46 -0.28 3.35
CA ILE A 51 -5.60 0.58 3.67
C ILE A 51 -5.62 0.76 5.18
N PRO A 52 -5.44 2.00 5.68
CA PRO A 52 -5.45 2.23 7.13
C PRO A 52 -6.76 1.76 7.75
N GLN A 53 -6.64 1.02 8.86
CA GLN A 53 -7.78 0.50 9.60
C GLN A 53 -8.31 1.54 10.58
N TYR A 54 -9.52 1.32 11.09
CA TYR A 54 -10.14 2.27 12.00
C TYR A 54 -9.28 2.59 13.23
N ASP A 55 -8.56 1.59 13.75
CA ASP A 55 -7.70 1.78 14.93
C ASP A 55 -6.50 2.66 14.63
N GLU A 56 -5.90 2.54 13.44
CA GLU A 56 -4.80 3.40 13.01
C GLU A 56 -5.28 4.85 12.84
N LEU A 57 -6.44 5.03 12.21
CA LEU A 57 -7.00 6.36 11.97
C LEU A 57 -7.41 7.03 13.29
N ARG A 58 -8.01 6.28 14.21
CA ARG A 58 -8.35 6.78 15.53
C ARG A 58 -7.12 7.20 16.31
N ARG A 59 -6.08 6.36 16.29
CA ARG A 59 -4.84 6.64 17.01
C ARG A 59 -4.17 7.91 16.52
N ALA A 60 -4.20 8.16 15.22
CA ALA A 60 -3.63 9.36 14.63
C ALA A 60 -4.36 10.64 15.06
N GLU A 61 -5.67 10.56 15.37
CA GLU A 61 -6.46 11.72 15.80
C GLU A 61 -6.57 11.88 17.30
N TYR A 62 -6.28 10.86 18.10
CA TYR A 62 -6.31 10.99 19.55
C TYR A 62 -5.25 12.02 20.00
N PRO A 63 -5.64 12.96 20.88
CA PRO A 63 -4.63 13.85 21.44
C PRO A 63 -3.60 13.09 22.26
N PRO A 64 -2.40 13.65 22.49
CA PRO A 64 -1.44 13.02 23.39
C PRO A 64 -2.05 12.75 24.75
N ILE A 65 -1.57 11.69 25.45
CA ILE A 65 -2.12 11.30 26.74
C ILE A 65 -2.11 12.43 27.75
N GLU A 66 -1.09 13.27 27.70
CA GLU A 66 -0.95 14.44 28.57
C GLU A 66 -2.09 15.43 28.36
N ASP A 67 -2.45 15.70 27.12
CA ASP A 67 -3.56 16.58 26.79
C ASP A 67 -4.91 15.96 27.19
N GLN A 68 -5.04 14.65 27.08
CA GLN A 68 -6.25 13.97 27.52
C GLN A 68 -6.42 14.06 29.04
N LEU A 69 -5.33 13.92 29.81
CA LEU A 69 -5.36 14.08 31.25
C LEU A 69 -5.70 15.51 31.65
N ASP A 70 -5.14 16.51 30.97
CA ASP A 70 -5.48 17.92 31.19
C ASP A 70 -6.95 18.19 30.91
N LYS A 71 -7.50 17.59 29.85
CA LYS A 71 -8.90 17.72 29.50
C LYS A 71 -9.81 17.19 30.62
N ILE A 72 -9.46 16.04 31.19
CA ILE A 72 -10.19 15.45 32.32
C ILE A 72 -10.13 16.38 33.54
N TYR A 73 -8.93 16.90 33.83
CA TYR A 73 -8.72 17.78 34.97
C TYR A 73 -9.50 19.07 34.87
N HIS A 74 -9.45 19.75 33.70
CA HIS A 74 -10.08 21.07 33.53
C HIS A 74 -11.57 21.03 33.15
N SER A 75 -11.99 20.03 32.42
CA SER A 75 -13.34 19.96 31.85
C SER A 75 -14.14 18.74 32.28
N GLY A 76 -13.55 17.82 33.04
CA GLY A 76 -14.22 16.63 33.56
C GLY A 76 -14.21 15.45 32.60
N VAL A 77 -14.54 14.29 33.16
CA VAL A 77 -14.52 13.01 32.43
C VAL A 77 -15.54 12.99 31.29
N ASN A 78 -16.72 13.61 31.48
CA ASN A 78 -17.76 13.63 30.45
C ASN A 78 -17.33 14.38 29.20
N ALA A 79 -16.60 15.51 29.37
CA ALA A 79 -16.08 16.28 28.23
C ALA A 79 -15.03 15.47 27.47
N TRP A 80 -14.15 14.76 28.18
CA TRP A 80 -13.16 13.87 27.57
C TRP A 80 -13.83 12.72 26.82
N LYS A 81 -14.84 12.09 27.43
CA LYS A 81 -15.58 11.00 26.77
C LYS A 81 -16.25 11.46 25.47
N SER A 82 -16.79 12.67 25.47
CA SER A 82 -17.41 13.24 24.26
C SER A 82 -16.40 13.45 23.15
N GLN A 83 -15.22 13.92 23.48
CA GLN A 83 -14.13 14.12 22.52
C GLN A 83 -13.70 12.78 21.89
N ILE A 84 -13.49 11.75 22.73
CA ILE A 84 -13.08 10.43 22.26
C ILE A 84 -14.20 9.78 21.44
N ARG A 85 -15.46 9.94 21.86
CA ARG A 85 -16.61 9.41 21.13
C ARG A 85 -16.72 10.01 19.72
N ALA A 86 -16.46 11.30 19.57
CA ALA A 86 -16.51 11.96 18.27
C ALA A 86 -15.48 11.35 17.31
N ILE A 87 -14.28 11.02 17.79
CA ILE A 87 -13.25 10.37 16.99
C ILE A 87 -13.67 8.95 16.62
N LYS A 88 -14.25 8.20 17.56
CA LYS A 88 -14.73 6.83 17.30
C LYS A 88 -15.89 6.80 16.31
N GLU A 89 -16.77 7.79 16.34
CA GLU A 89 -17.88 7.89 15.39
C GLU A 89 -17.39 8.26 13.99
N LYS A 90 -16.33 9.06 13.89
CA LYS A 90 -15.71 9.41 12.61
C LYS A 90 -15.08 8.19 11.92
N TYR A 91 -14.55 7.26 12.71
CA TYR A 91 -13.90 6.03 12.21
C TYR A 91 -14.55 4.80 12.84
N PRO A 92 -15.74 4.40 12.38
CA PRO A 92 -16.42 3.23 12.94
C PRO A 92 -15.70 1.93 12.60
N LYS A 93 -15.86 0.94 13.46
CA LYS A 93 -15.14 -0.35 13.33
C LYS A 93 -15.43 -1.09 12.03
N HIS A 94 -16.56 -0.84 11.40
CA HIS A 94 -16.96 -1.55 10.18
C HIS A 94 -16.38 -0.93 8.89
N MET A 95 -15.65 0.18 8.96
CA MET A 95 -15.13 0.85 7.77
C MET A 95 -13.84 0.22 7.20
N THR A 96 -13.30 -0.78 7.86
CA THR A 96 -12.03 -1.37 7.49
C THR A 96 -12.18 -2.46 6.44
N GLU A 97 -11.37 -2.40 5.40
CA GLU A 97 -11.33 -3.41 4.34
C GLU A 97 -9.98 -4.13 4.25
N GLY A 98 -8.99 -3.69 5.02
CA GLY A 98 -7.65 -4.24 4.98
C GLY A 98 -6.86 -3.80 3.76
N SER A 99 -6.01 -4.68 3.25
CA SER A 99 -5.16 -4.40 2.09
C SER A 99 -5.84 -4.78 0.79
N ARG A 100 -5.51 -4.08 -0.28
CA ARG A 100 -5.98 -4.43 -1.62
C ARG A 100 -4.80 -4.46 -2.58
N ILE A 101 -5.01 -5.13 -3.73
CA ILE A 101 -4.01 -5.16 -4.79
C ILE A 101 -4.20 -3.91 -5.65
N GLY A 102 -3.12 -3.13 -5.82
CA GLY A 102 -3.12 -1.94 -6.64
C GLY A 102 -2.94 -2.26 -8.11
N GLU A 103 -3.01 -1.24 -8.93
CA GLU A 103 -2.81 -1.36 -10.37
C GLU A 103 -1.35 -1.66 -10.72
N ILE A 104 -1.14 -2.27 -11.88
CA ILE A 104 0.20 -2.48 -12.41
C ILE A 104 0.84 -1.12 -12.67
N PRO A 105 2.07 -0.87 -12.18
CA PRO A 105 2.73 0.41 -12.40
C PRO A 105 2.93 0.73 -13.88
N ASP A 106 2.89 2.02 -14.21
CA ASP A 106 3.03 2.47 -15.58
C ASP A 106 4.37 2.07 -16.22
N TRP A 107 5.43 2.00 -15.42
CA TRP A 107 6.75 1.62 -15.95
C TRP A 107 6.77 0.21 -16.54
N VAL A 108 5.90 -0.69 -16.04
CA VAL A 108 5.78 -2.05 -16.60
C VAL A 108 5.23 -1.96 -18.01
N ARG A 109 4.18 -1.16 -18.21
CA ARG A 109 3.57 -0.97 -19.54
C ARG A 109 4.55 -0.32 -20.51
N GLU A 110 5.25 0.70 -20.05
CA GLU A 110 6.25 1.41 -20.86
C GLU A 110 7.39 0.48 -21.28
N ALA A 111 7.89 -0.34 -20.34
CA ALA A 111 8.98 -1.27 -20.63
C ALA A 111 8.55 -2.34 -21.64
N VAL A 112 7.32 -2.83 -21.52
CA VAL A 112 6.78 -3.83 -22.46
C VAL A 112 6.59 -3.22 -23.85
N GLU A 113 6.08 -2.01 -23.93
CA GLU A 113 5.92 -1.30 -25.22
C GLU A 113 7.27 -1.09 -25.90
N GLU A 114 8.29 -0.68 -25.15
CA GLU A 114 9.63 -0.50 -25.66
C GLU A 114 10.19 -1.82 -26.18
N TYR A 115 10.00 -2.92 -25.44
CA TYR A 115 10.42 -4.24 -25.87
C TYR A 115 9.76 -4.64 -27.18
N LEU A 116 8.45 -4.43 -27.31
CA LEU A 116 7.69 -4.77 -28.53
C LEU A 116 8.12 -3.91 -29.71
N ASN A 117 8.43 -2.64 -29.49
CA ASN A 117 8.88 -1.74 -30.55
C ASN A 117 10.27 -2.07 -31.07
N ASN A 118 11.08 -2.76 -30.28
CA ASN A 118 12.43 -3.17 -30.64
C ASN A 118 12.51 -4.55 -31.27
N GLN A 119 11.38 -5.22 -31.48
CA GLN A 119 11.32 -6.53 -32.11
C GLN A 119 11.40 -6.48 -33.63
#